data_67b31900862c4355d7dbd96fb2285494
#
_entry.id   67b31900862c4355d7dbd96fb2285494
#
_cell.length_a   1.000
_cell.length_b   1.000
_cell.length_c   1.000
_cell.angle_alpha   90.00
_cell.angle_beta   90.00
_cell.angle_gamma   90.00
#
_symmetry.space_group_name_H-M   'P 1'
#
loop_
_entity.id
_entity.type
_entity.pdbx_description
1 polymer ?
#
loop_
_entity_poly.entity_id
_entity_poly.type
_entity_poly.pdbx_seq_one_letter_code
_entity_poly.pdbx_strand_id
1 'polypeptide(L)'
;LMVFQGGKLHTIIDFKYKNLIENNVSTSDLYQLSNYGLSIGEGKINPIILYPSTQDVPDQKIRVNISLLENKQQIILRGVNLTELERLIERGKYEGIVGFAHGMLRDSM
;
A
#
# COMPACT_ATOMS: atom_id res chain seq x y z
N LEU A 1 -2.42 -5.16 -8.10
CA LEU A 1 -2.15 -6.46 -7.51
C LEU A 1 -3.13 -6.74 -6.38
N MET A 2 -3.86 -7.81 -6.48
CA MET A 2 -4.76 -8.28 -5.43
C MET A 2 -4.04 -9.33 -4.58
N VAL A 3 -4.09 -9.16 -3.26
CA VAL A 3 -3.46 -10.08 -2.31
C VAL A 3 -4.54 -10.82 -1.54
N PHE A 4 -4.51 -12.15 -1.58
CA PHE A 4 -5.47 -13.00 -0.89
C PHE A 4 -4.80 -13.70 0.29
N GLN A 5 -5.58 -13.93 1.33
CA GLN A 5 -5.16 -14.68 2.50
C GLN A 5 -6.31 -15.57 2.94
N GLY A 6 -6.09 -16.89 2.98
CA GLY A 6 -7.12 -17.84 3.36
C GLY A 6 -8.35 -17.83 2.46
N GLY A 7 -8.16 -17.56 1.16
CA GLY A 7 -9.24 -17.49 0.18
C GLY A 7 -10.01 -16.17 0.19
N LYS A 8 -9.65 -15.23 1.08
CA LYS A 8 -10.29 -13.92 1.15
C LYS A 8 -9.33 -12.84 0.66
N LEU A 9 -9.88 -11.81 0.01
CA LEU A 9 -9.10 -10.66 -0.40
C LEU A 9 -8.61 -9.91 0.84
N HIS A 10 -7.28 -9.82 0.98
CA HIS A 10 -6.65 -9.13 2.10
C HIS A 10 -6.43 -7.66 1.78
N THR A 11 -5.85 -7.35 0.62
CA THR A 11 -5.62 -5.97 0.21
C THR A 11 -5.39 -5.88 -1.30
N ILE A 12 -5.43 -4.65 -1.78
CA ILE A 12 -5.11 -4.30 -3.17
C ILE A 12 -3.89 -3.40 -3.11
N ILE A 13 -2.87 -3.71 -3.92
CA ILE A 13 -1.61 -2.97 -3.94
C ILE A 13 -1.40 -2.34 -5.30
N ASP A 14 -1.06 -1.07 -5.30
CA ASP A 14 -0.57 -0.36 -6.47
C ASP A 14 0.89 0.03 -6.22
N PHE A 15 1.76 -0.25 -7.19
CA PHE A 15 3.18 0.09 -7.10
C PHE A 15 3.44 1.37 -7.87
N LYS A 16 4.08 2.33 -7.22
CA LYS A 16 4.54 3.56 -7.88
C LYS A 16 6.06 3.60 -7.87
N TYR A 17 6.63 3.95 -9.00
CA TYR A 17 8.08 4.00 -9.14
C TYR A 17 8.69 5.33 -8.71
N LYS A 18 7.86 6.32 -8.42
CA LYS A 18 8.31 7.64 -7.98
C LYS A 18 8.33 7.72 -6.47
N ASN A 19 9.29 8.45 -5.92
CA ASN A 19 9.29 8.78 -4.51
C ASN A 19 8.15 9.74 -4.21
N LEU A 20 7.13 9.27 -3.50
CA LEU A 20 5.93 10.05 -3.21
C LEU A 20 6.11 11.00 -2.02
N ILE A 21 7.27 11.03 -1.37
CA ILE A 21 7.64 12.08 -0.43
C ILE A 21 7.82 13.39 -1.19
N GLU A 22 8.45 13.33 -2.36
CA GLU A 22 8.75 14.48 -3.20
C GLU A 22 7.68 14.74 -4.26
N ASN A 23 6.93 13.71 -4.64
CA ASN A 23 5.95 13.76 -5.72
C ASN A 23 4.59 13.33 -5.20
N ASN A 24 3.56 14.13 -5.48
CA ASN A 24 2.20 13.79 -5.07
C ASN A 24 1.60 12.70 -5.96
N VAL A 25 0.73 11.88 -5.36
CA VAL A 25 -0.09 10.94 -6.11
C VAL A 25 -1.16 11.71 -6.88
N SER A 26 -1.39 11.32 -8.13
CA SER A 26 -2.43 11.99 -8.92
C SER A 26 -3.83 11.67 -8.36
N THR A 27 -4.73 12.65 -8.47
CA THR A 27 -6.12 12.49 -8.03
C THR A 27 -6.81 11.35 -8.78
N SER A 28 -6.54 11.21 -10.08
CA SER A 28 -7.15 10.15 -10.87
C SER A 28 -6.71 8.76 -10.41
N ASP A 29 -5.44 8.58 -10.02
CA ASP A 29 -4.95 7.32 -9.48
C ASP A 29 -5.63 6.99 -8.15
N LEU A 30 -5.82 7.99 -7.31
CA LEU A 30 -6.51 7.80 -6.02
C LEU A 30 -7.96 7.38 -6.22
N TYR A 31 -8.68 8.02 -7.14
CA TYR A 31 -10.06 7.65 -7.46
C TYR A 31 -10.16 6.25 -8.06
N GLN A 32 -9.27 5.91 -8.97
CA GLN A 32 -9.25 4.58 -9.58
C GLN A 32 -9.04 3.49 -8.53
N LEU A 33 -8.07 3.68 -7.64
CA LEU A 33 -7.78 2.71 -6.58
C LEU A 33 -8.92 2.62 -5.58
N SER A 34 -9.55 3.76 -5.25
CA SER A 34 -10.72 3.78 -4.38
C SER A 34 -11.89 3.02 -4.99
N ASN A 35 -12.12 3.18 -6.30
CA ASN A 35 -13.18 2.44 -6.99
C ASN A 35 -12.92 0.93 -6.96
N TYR A 36 -11.68 0.49 -7.11
CA TYR A 36 -11.33 -0.91 -6.96
C TYR A 36 -11.60 -1.41 -5.53
N GLY A 37 -11.23 -0.63 -4.52
CA GLY A 37 -11.49 -0.98 -3.14
C GLY A 37 -12.98 -1.14 -2.83
N LEU A 38 -13.81 -0.29 -3.42
CA LEU A 38 -15.27 -0.36 -3.24
C LEU A 38 -15.89 -1.52 -4.02
N SER A 39 -15.52 -1.70 -5.29
CA SER A 39 -16.16 -2.70 -6.15
C SER A 39 -15.67 -4.11 -5.86
N ILE A 40 -14.39 -4.31 -5.66
CA ILE A 40 -13.78 -5.63 -5.43
C ILE A 40 -13.72 -5.95 -3.94
N GLY A 41 -13.34 -4.97 -3.13
CA GLY A 41 -13.17 -5.12 -1.69
C GLY A 41 -14.41 -4.82 -0.87
N GLU A 42 -15.53 -4.46 -1.48
CA GLU A 42 -16.78 -4.12 -0.81
C GLU A 42 -16.64 -2.99 0.23
N GLY A 43 -15.65 -2.11 0.04
CA GLY A 43 -15.38 -1.03 0.98
C GLY A 43 -14.74 -1.45 2.30
N LYS A 44 -14.41 -2.73 2.46
CA LYS A 44 -13.84 -3.28 3.70
C LYS A 44 -12.32 -3.34 3.69
N ILE A 45 -11.69 -2.97 2.59
CA ILE A 45 -10.26 -3.08 2.37
C ILE A 45 -9.69 -1.71 2.16
N ASN A 46 -8.55 -1.45 2.79
CA ASN A 46 -7.77 -0.23 2.56
C ASN A 46 -6.68 -0.55 1.53
N PRO A 47 -6.82 -0.06 0.28
CA PRO A 47 -5.77 -0.25 -0.70
C PRO A 47 -4.46 0.40 -0.25
N ILE A 48 -3.35 -0.17 -0.69
CA ILE A 48 -2.02 0.29 -0.33
C ILE A 48 -1.29 0.74 -1.61
N ILE A 49 -0.69 1.92 -1.56
CA ILE A 49 0.26 2.36 -2.58
C ILE A 49 1.65 2.19 -2.00
N LEU A 50 2.46 1.33 -2.62
CA LEU A 50 3.87 1.16 -2.26
C LEU A 50 4.73 2.00 -3.18
N TYR A 51 5.67 2.74 -2.60
CA TYR A 51 6.62 3.56 -3.35
C TYR A 51 8.03 3.39 -2.78
N PRO A 52 9.07 3.59 -3.62
CA PRO A 52 10.45 3.42 -3.16
C PRO A 52 10.89 4.56 -2.23
N SER A 53 11.65 4.21 -1.21
CA SER A 53 12.28 5.14 -0.29
C SER A 53 13.66 4.64 0.08
N THR A 54 14.56 5.52 0.48
CA THR A 54 15.90 5.16 0.97
C THR A 54 15.99 5.18 2.49
N GLN A 55 14.90 5.52 3.16
CA GLN A 55 14.82 5.61 4.61
C GLN A 55 13.44 5.19 5.08
N ASP A 56 13.31 4.92 6.36
CA ASP A 56 12.00 4.65 6.94
C ASP A 56 11.16 5.92 6.93
N VAL A 57 9.92 5.78 6.48
CA VAL A 57 8.95 6.87 6.46
C VAL A 57 7.65 6.37 7.07
N PRO A 58 6.96 7.20 7.87
CA PRO A 58 5.67 6.80 8.41
C PRO A 58 4.63 6.68 7.30
N ASP A 59 3.68 5.75 7.49
CA ASP A 59 2.56 5.62 6.59
C ASP A 59 1.76 6.91 6.54
N GLN A 60 1.28 7.26 5.35
CA GLN A 60 0.32 8.33 5.17
C GLN A 60 -1.03 7.71 4.82
N LYS A 61 -2.09 8.25 5.39
CA LYS A 61 -3.44 7.80 5.13
C LYS A 61 -4.18 8.89 4.37
N ILE A 62 -4.71 8.53 3.21
CA ILE A 62 -5.47 9.46 2.38
C ILE A 62 -6.91 8.99 2.37
N ARG A 63 -7.84 9.87 2.73
CA ARG A 63 -9.27 9.61 2.61
C ARG A 63 -9.76 10.16 1.29
N VAL A 64 -10.42 9.30 0.53
CA VAL A 64 -11.06 9.68 -0.72
C VAL A 64 -12.56 9.68 -0.49
N ASN A 65 -13.19 10.85 -0.66
CA ASN A 65 -14.64 10.98 -0.56
C ASN A 65 -15.26 10.61 -1.90
N ILE A 66 -16.05 9.55 -1.92
CA ILE A 66 -16.83 9.18 -3.08
C ILE A 66 -18.24 9.70 -2.82
N SER A 67 -18.52 10.85 -3.40
CA SER A 67 -19.56 11.79 -2.99
C SER A 67 -21.00 11.32 -3.07
N LEU A 68 -21.32 10.32 -3.88
CA LEU A 68 -22.71 9.91 -4.11
C LEU A 68 -23.25 8.94 -3.06
N LEU A 69 -22.38 8.31 -2.27
CA LEU A 69 -22.77 7.24 -1.34
C LEU A 69 -22.28 7.49 0.09
N GLU A 70 -21.78 8.65 0.40
CA GLU A 70 -21.12 8.99 1.68
C GLU A 70 -20.04 7.98 2.09
N ASN A 71 -19.58 7.17 1.15
CA ASN A 71 -18.53 6.19 1.40
C ASN A 71 -17.17 6.88 1.38
N LYS A 72 -16.42 6.68 2.45
CA LYS A 72 -15.05 7.15 2.57
C LYS A 72 -14.12 5.97 2.43
N GLN A 73 -13.31 5.97 1.37
CA GLN A 73 -12.28 4.97 1.19
C GLN A 73 -10.96 5.53 1.67
N GLN A 74 -10.28 4.77 2.51
CA GLN A 74 -8.95 5.13 2.98
C GLN A 74 -7.90 4.41 2.15
N ILE A 75 -6.88 5.14 1.71
CA ILE A 75 -5.75 4.60 0.98
C ILE A 75 -4.50 4.82 1.83
N ILE A 76 -3.67 3.79 1.94
CA ILE A 76 -2.44 3.85 2.70
C ILE A 76 -1.28 4.08 1.72
N LEU A 77 -0.50 5.14 1.96
CA LEU A 77 0.77 5.36 1.27
C LEU A 77 1.89 4.81 2.14
N ARG A 78 2.61 3.83 1.62
CA ARG A 78 3.67 3.16 2.39
C ARG A 78 4.97 3.14 1.62
N GLY A 79 6.02 3.68 2.23
CA GLY A 79 7.35 3.63 1.66
C GLY A 79 7.99 2.27 1.83
N VAL A 80 8.64 1.79 0.77
CA VAL A 80 9.46 0.58 0.83
C VAL A 80 10.91 1.03 1.01
N ASN A 81 11.48 0.77 2.18
CA ASN A 81 12.86 1.14 2.47
C ASN A 81 13.80 0.21 1.72
N LEU A 82 14.29 0.67 0.56
CA LEU A 82 15.16 -0.13 -0.30
C LEU A 82 16.52 -0.38 0.33
N THR A 83 17.01 0.53 1.16
CA THR A 83 18.28 0.36 1.88
C THR A 83 18.18 -0.81 2.87
N GLU A 84 17.08 -0.89 3.61
CA GLU A 84 16.85 -1.99 4.54
C GLU A 84 16.64 -3.31 3.81
N LEU A 85 15.89 -3.29 2.71
CA LEU A 85 15.67 -4.49 1.89
C LEU A 85 16.98 -5.02 1.33
N GLU A 86 17.83 -4.14 0.79
CA GLU A 86 19.16 -4.50 0.29
C GLU A 86 19.99 -5.17 1.38
N ARG A 87 19.99 -4.59 2.58
CA ARG A 87 20.72 -5.14 3.72
C ARG A 87 20.24 -6.53 4.10
N LEU A 88 18.92 -6.78 4.08
CA LEU A 88 18.35 -8.08 4.37
C LEU A 88 18.72 -9.12 3.30
N ILE A 89 18.72 -8.71 2.05
CA ILE A 89 19.13 -9.58 0.94
C ILE A 89 20.61 -9.95 1.06
N GLU A 90 21.46 -9.00 1.39
CA GLU A 90 22.90 -9.24 1.58
C GLU A 90 23.18 -10.21 2.72
N ARG A 91 22.38 -10.18 3.79
CA ARG A 91 22.50 -11.13 4.90
C ARG A 91 22.08 -12.54 4.52
N GLY A 92 21.30 -12.71 3.45
CA GLY A 92 20.86 -13.99 2.94
C GLY A 92 19.91 -14.75 3.86
N LYS A 93 19.29 -14.08 4.84
CA LYS A 93 18.34 -14.73 5.75
C LYS A 93 16.93 -14.59 5.21
N TYR A 94 16.39 -15.71 4.74
CA TYR A 94 15.06 -15.78 4.16
C TYR A 94 13.97 -15.22 5.10
N GLU A 95 14.06 -15.56 6.38
CA GLU A 95 13.08 -15.12 7.38
C GLU A 95 12.99 -13.60 7.50
N GLY A 96 14.13 -12.90 7.41
CA GLY A 96 14.14 -11.45 7.46
C GLY A 96 13.47 -10.83 6.25
N ILE A 97 13.67 -11.40 5.07
CA ILE A 97 13.04 -10.94 3.83
C ILE A 97 11.53 -11.16 3.87
N VAL A 98 11.10 -12.33 4.32
CA VAL A 98 9.68 -12.65 4.47
C VAL A 98 9.00 -11.73 5.48
N GLY A 99 9.65 -11.47 6.61
CA GLY A 99 9.13 -10.54 7.61
C GLY A 99 8.99 -9.12 7.07
N PHE A 100 9.95 -8.67 6.28
CA PHE A 100 9.89 -7.37 5.62
C PHE A 100 8.68 -7.30 4.67
N ALA A 101 8.49 -8.32 3.84
CA ALA A 101 7.39 -8.38 2.88
C ALA A 101 6.03 -8.37 3.60
N HIS A 102 5.89 -9.15 4.67
CA HIS A 102 4.66 -9.16 5.46
C HIS A 102 4.36 -7.79 6.05
N GLY A 103 5.40 -7.07 6.49
CA GLY A 103 5.24 -5.71 7.00
C GLY A 103 4.68 -4.75 5.95
N MET A 104 5.03 -4.95 4.67
CA MET A 104 4.51 -4.10 3.60
C MET A 104 3.03 -4.35 3.31
N LEU A 105 2.51 -5.52 3.63
CA LEU A 105 1.15 -5.92 3.34
C LEU A 105 0.17 -5.68 4.48
N ARG A 106 0.65 -5.35 5.68
CA ARG A 106 -0.20 -5.21 6.85
C ARG A 106 -1.09 -3.96 6.74
N ASP A 107 -2.29 -4.05 7.33
CA ASP A 107 -3.12 -2.86 7.48
C ASP A 107 -2.45 -1.88 8.46
N SER A 108 -2.56 -0.60 8.14
CA SER A 108 -2.12 0.47 9.02
C SER A 108 -3.16 0.67 10.12
N MET A 109 -2.76 0.48 11.34
CA MET A 109 -3.63 0.78 12.48
C MET A 109 -3.31 2.14 13.08
#